data_174c0f28abae59413503d2389c047edd
#
_entry.id   174c0f28abae59413503d2389c047edd
#
_cell.length_a   1.000
_cell.length_b   1.000
_cell.length_c   1.000
_cell.angle_alpha   90.00
_cell.angle_beta   90.00
_cell.angle_gamma   90.00
#
_symmetry.space_group_name_H-M   'P 1'
#
loop_
_entity.id
_entity.type
_entity.pdbx_description
1 polymer ?
#
loop_
_entity_poly.entity_id
_entity_poly.type
_entity_poly.pdbx_seq_one_letter_code
_entity_poly.pdbx_strand_id
1 'polypeptide(L)'
;MKEILSIIDAYKILAKSGEYGVLASVVYTQGSTYRVPGARALILSNNEIIGLVGGGCLEVDLLAQARSVRETGNPQRIHYDNTSDADVIWGLGLGCAGVVDVLLEQVGADCPGPLGFLEKCIRDRKTGVLATVIHPDRGGSIPLGVRWMRTADGISETMGSWKPPTYLNTLANSVLSEAKGRMIQDGTTEILMERIVPPLRLVIFGAGADAIPVVRFALELGWRVEVFDDRPNYARAERFPGASTVMRCPPETVSDSVKLDLGTAVLLMTHNYLQDRTVLKYVLPSTARYVGILGPKKRTDKLLADLQKDGHDLSEDQLDRLYAPSGLDIGADTPEQIALSIVSEIQAHVSNRQGGPLRKREGPIHDRVANL
;
A
#
# COMPACT_ATOMS: atom_id res chain seq x y z
N MET A 1 -2.47 -2.06 3.18
CA MET A 1 -2.42 -2.80 1.89
C MET A 1 -3.17 -4.13 1.97
N LYS A 2 -2.95 -4.96 3.01
CA LYS A 2 -3.69 -6.24 3.20
C LYS A 2 -5.21 -6.06 3.11
N GLU A 3 -5.74 -5.03 3.74
CA GLU A 3 -7.18 -4.68 3.72
C GLU A 3 -7.72 -4.47 2.29
N ILE A 4 -6.99 -3.72 1.44
CA ILE A 4 -7.39 -3.51 0.03
C ILE A 4 -7.37 -4.82 -0.76
N LEU A 5 -6.39 -5.69 -0.52
CA LEU A 5 -6.36 -7.01 -1.15
C LEU A 5 -7.58 -7.86 -0.75
N SER A 6 -7.93 -7.87 0.55
CA SER A 6 -9.12 -8.56 1.04
C SER A 6 -10.42 -8.01 0.43
N ILE A 7 -10.53 -6.69 0.28
CA ILE A 7 -11.67 -6.03 -0.39
C ILE A 7 -11.76 -6.46 -1.87
N ILE A 8 -10.63 -6.47 -2.60
CA ILE A 8 -10.59 -6.88 -4.01
C ILE A 8 -10.97 -8.36 -4.16
N ASP A 9 -10.47 -9.22 -3.28
CA ASP A 9 -10.80 -10.65 -3.33
C ASP A 9 -12.29 -10.91 -3.06
N ALA A 10 -12.87 -10.23 -2.07
CA ALA A 10 -14.30 -10.30 -1.80
C ALA A 10 -15.14 -9.72 -2.96
N TYR A 11 -14.72 -8.59 -3.54
CA TYR A 11 -15.35 -8.02 -4.72
C TYR A 11 -15.35 -9.01 -5.91
N LYS A 12 -14.27 -9.75 -6.15
CA LYS A 12 -14.20 -10.76 -7.21
C LYS A 12 -15.23 -11.89 -7.01
N ILE A 13 -15.43 -12.29 -5.77
CA ILE A 13 -16.44 -13.31 -5.43
C ILE A 13 -17.82 -12.73 -5.69
N LEU A 14 -18.10 -11.54 -5.20
CA LEU A 14 -19.35 -10.81 -5.39
C LEU A 14 -19.69 -10.62 -6.88
N ALA A 15 -18.72 -10.15 -7.68
CA ALA A 15 -18.91 -9.93 -9.11
C ALA A 15 -19.21 -11.24 -9.88
N LYS A 16 -18.67 -12.38 -9.43
CA LYS A 16 -18.95 -13.70 -10.01
C LYS A 16 -20.34 -14.24 -9.64
N SER A 17 -20.84 -13.90 -8.44
CA SER A 17 -22.19 -14.33 -8.02
C SER A 17 -23.31 -13.53 -8.69
N GLY A 18 -23.00 -12.41 -9.34
CA GLY A 18 -23.99 -11.48 -9.90
C GLY A 18 -24.69 -10.62 -8.85
N GLU A 19 -24.17 -10.61 -7.62
CA GLU A 19 -24.68 -9.79 -6.54
C GLU A 19 -24.05 -8.39 -6.54
N TYR A 20 -24.69 -7.46 -5.82
CA TYR A 20 -24.17 -6.11 -5.57
C TYR A 20 -23.80 -5.92 -4.11
N GLY A 21 -22.65 -5.32 -3.89
CA GLY A 21 -22.21 -4.78 -2.61
C GLY A 21 -22.21 -3.26 -2.63
N VAL A 22 -21.80 -2.66 -1.52
CA VAL A 22 -21.58 -1.22 -1.40
C VAL A 22 -20.17 -0.97 -0.94
N LEU A 23 -19.43 -0.20 -1.71
CA LEU A 23 -18.11 0.27 -1.33
C LEU A 23 -18.24 1.59 -0.57
N ALA A 24 -17.78 1.61 0.68
CA ALA A 24 -17.60 2.81 1.47
C ALA A 24 -16.15 3.28 1.33
N SER A 25 -15.95 4.54 0.92
CA SER A 25 -14.62 5.15 0.77
C SER A 25 -14.54 6.44 1.58
N VAL A 26 -13.56 6.58 2.47
CA VAL A 26 -13.26 7.86 3.12
C VAL A 26 -12.73 8.80 2.04
N VAL A 27 -13.42 9.93 1.82
CA VAL A 27 -13.10 10.88 0.75
C VAL A 27 -12.62 12.23 1.26
N TYR A 28 -12.96 12.57 2.51
CA TYR A 28 -12.50 13.79 3.16
C TYR A 28 -12.33 13.57 4.65
N THR A 29 -11.34 14.24 5.26
CA THR A 29 -11.14 14.23 6.71
C THR A 29 -10.59 15.59 7.17
N GLN A 30 -11.04 16.03 8.37
CA GLN A 30 -10.53 17.22 9.04
C GLN A 30 -10.38 16.92 10.54
N GLY A 31 -9.39 17.52 11.20
CA GLY A 31 -9.16 17.28 12.62
C GLY A 31 -8.51 15.91 12.90
N SER A 32 -8.75 15.36 14.09
CA SER A 32 -8.23 14.05 14.50
C SER A 32 -9.19 12.94 14.04
N THR A 33 -8.74 12.10 13.11
CA THR A 33 -9.55 11.01 12.57
C THR A 33 -8.79 9.70 12.62
N TYR A 34 -9.51 8.58 12.80
CA TYR A 34 -8.92 7.24 12.84
C TYR A 34 -8.36 6.80 11.48
N ARG A 35 -9.04 7.17 10.39
CA ARG A 35 -8.65 6.85 9.01
C ARG A 35 -8.44 8.13 8.20
N VAL A 36 -7.75 7.99 7.11
CA VAL A 36 -7.47 9.09 6.16
C VAL A 36 -8.17 8.82 4.82
N PRO A 37 -8.32 9.83 3.94
CA PRO A 37 -8.86 9.64 2.60
C PRO A 37 -8.15 8.48 1.87
N GLY A 38 -8.94 7.65 1.19
CA GLY A 38 -8.48 6.42 0.55
C GLY A 38 -8.70 5.14 1.38
N ALA A 39 -9.07 5.24 2.66
CA ALA A 39 -9.53 4.08 3.43
C ALA A 39 -10.87 3.57 2.88
N ARG A 40 -11.04 2.25 2.82
CA ARG A 40 -12.22 1.63 2.19
C ARG A 40 -12.73 0.46 3.01
N ALA A 41 -14.05 0.22 2.88
CA ALA A 41 -14.72 -1.00 3.35
C ALA A 41 -15.74 -1.45 2.31
N LEU A 42 -15.84 -2.76 2.08
CA LEU A 42 -16.85 -3.37 1.24
C LEU A 42 -17.94 -3.96 2.13
N ILE A 43 -19.17 -3.53 1.92
CA ILE A 43 -20.36 -4.02 2.60
C ILE A 43 -21.09 -5.00 1.67
N LEU A 44 -21.12 -6.27 2.06
CA LEU A 44 -21.75 -7.32 1.30
C LEU A 44 -23.29 -7.34 1.48
N SER A 45 -23.99 -8.14 0.65
CA SER A 45 -25.44 -8.29 0.72
C SER A 45 -25.94 -8.87 2.06
N ASN A 46 -25.13 -9.69 2.72
CA ASN A 46 -25.39 -10.27 4.05
C ASN A 46 -25.05 -9.33 5.21
N ASN A 47 -24.69 -8.06 4.95
CA ASN A 47 -24.21 -7.04 5.90
C ASN A 47 -22.84 -7.34 6.52
N GLU A 48 -22.08 -8.29 6.02
CA GLU A 48 -20.67 -8.46 6.37
C GLU A 48 -19.88 -7.27 5.84
N ILE A 49 -18.92 -6.74 6.65
CA ILE A 49 -18.06 -5.63 6.29
C ILE A 49 -16.63 -6.14 6.19
N ILE A 50 -15.98 -5.89 5.04
CA ILE A 50 -14.59 -6.23 4.78
C ILE A 50 -13.80 -4.94 4.61
N GLY A 51 -12.84 -4.68 5.47
CA GLY A 51 -12.13 -3.41 5.57
C GLY A 51 -12.70 -2.51 6.67
N LEU A 52 -12.18 -1.28 6.79
CA LEU A 52 -12.51 -0.38 7.88
C LEU A 52 -12.41 1.09 7.45
N VAL A 53 -13.47 1.86 7.64
CA VAL A 53 -13.50 3.32 7.38
C VAL A 53 -13.51 4.16 8.65
N GLY A 54 -13.89 3.57 9.79
CA GLY A 54 -13.92 4.19 11.11
C GLY A 54 -13.35 3.28 12.19
N GLY A 55 -13.57 3.61 13.44
CA GLY A 55 -13.13 2.80 14.59
C GLY A 55 -14.21 1.82 15.10
N GLY A 56 -15.15 1.36 14.26
CA GLY A 56 -16.28 0.50 14.63
C GLY A 56 -17.58 1.26 14.85
N CYS A 57 -17.55 2.55 15.04
CA CYS A 57 -18.74 3.34 15.39
C CYS A 57 -19.49 3.84 14.16
N LEU A 58 -18.79 4.15 13.06
CA LEU A 58 -19.43 4.58 11.80
C LEU A 58 -20.07 3.40 11.06
N GLU A 59 -19.57 2.20 11.27
CA GLU A 59 -19.97 1.01 10.52
C GLU A 59 -21.44 0.66 10.72
N VAL A 60 -22.00 0.93 11.91
CA VAL A 60 -23.43 0.66 12.20
C VAL A 60 -24.35 1.56 11.37
N ASP A 61 -24.05 2.87 11.31
CA ASP A 61 -24.82 3.80 10.48
C ASP A 61 -24.61 3.54 8.99
N LEU A 62 -23.38 3.25 8.59
CA LEU A 62 -23.05 2.92 7.20
C LEU A 62 -23.81 1.70 6.68
N LEU A 63 -24.09 0.68 7.52
CA LEU A 63 -24.94 -0.45 7.14
C LEU A 63 -26.37 -0.02 6.80
N ALA A 64 -26.93 0.93 7.53
CA ALA A 64 -28.27 1.44 7.25
C ALA A 64 -28.32 2.23 5.94
N GLN A 65 -27.31 3.10 5.71
CA GLN A 65 -27.19 3.91 4.49
C GLN A 65 -26.87 3.04 3.26
N ALA A 66 -26.05 2.01 3.42
CA ALA A 66 -25.69 1.09 2.34
C ALA A 66 -26.89 0.37 1.73
N ARG A 67 -27.95 0.10 2.51
CA ARG A 67 -29.16 -0.51 1.98
C ARG A 67 -29.78 0.36 0.89
N SER A 68 -29.95 1.66 1.14
CA SER A 68 -30.51 2.62 0.16
C SER A 68 -29.64 2.69 -1.11
N VAL A 69 -28.32 2.74 -0.96
CA VAL A 69 -27.39 2.78 -2.11
C VAL A 69 -27.48 1.48 -2.92
N ARG A 70 -27.61 0.34 -2.26
CA ARG A 70 -27.75 -0.96 -2.93
C ARG A 70 -29.05 -1.08 -3.73
N GLU A 71 -30.16 -0.55 -3.19
CA GLU A 71 -31.48 -0.61 -3.83
C GLU A 71 -31.61 0.38 -5.00
N THR A 72 -31.04 1.56 -4.88
CA THR A 72 -31.18 2.64 -5.88
C THR A 72 -30.07 2.69 -6.92
N GLY A 73 -28.89 2.13 -6.60
CA GLY A 73 -27.67 2.28 -7.40
C GLY A 73 -27.06 3.68 -7.36
N ASN A 74 -27.68 4.64 -6.66
CA ASN A 74 -27.23 6.02 -6.61
C ASN A 74 -26.14 6.21 -5.53
N PRO A 75 -24.97 6.78 -5.85
CA PRO A 75 -23.94 7.05 -4.87
C PRO A 75 -24.39 8.13 -3.89
N GLN A 76 -23.92 8.04 -2.64
CA GLN A 76 -24.22 8.99 -1.58
C GLN A 76 -22.94 9.39 -0.84
N ARG A 77 -22.80 10.69 -0.51
CA ARG A 77 -21.76 11.20 0.39
C ARG A 77 -22.38 11.43 1.75
N ILE A 78 -21.88 10.74 2.77
CA ILE A 78 -22.33 10.86 4.15
C ILE A 78 -21.29 11.69 4.91
N HIS A 79 -21.78 12.68 5.64
CA HIS A 79 -20.98 13.60 6.43
C HIS A 79 -21.10 13.28 7.92
N TYR A 80 -19.98 13.03 8.59
CA TYR A 80 -19.88 12.80 10.03
C TYR A 80 -19.03 13.92 10.63
N ASP A 81 -19.63 14.73 11.49
CA ASP A 81 -18.95 15.80 12.24
C ASP A 81 -18.96 15.46 13.74
N ASN A 82 -17.81 15.11 14.28
CA ASN A 82 -17.61 14.75 15.69
C ASN A 82 -16.79 15.83 16.43
N THR A 83 -16.87 17.07 16.00
CA THR A 83 -16.13 18.19 16.62
C THR A 83 -16.85 18.83 17.80
N SER A 84 -18.13 18.53 18.04
CA SER A 84 -18.91 19.10 19.12
C SER A 84 -18.77 18.32 20.43
N ASP A 85 -18.60 19.01 21.57
CA ASP A 85 -18.56 18.40 22.90
C ASP A 85 -19.87 17.67 23.28
N ALA A 86 -21.00 18.01 22.65
CA ALA A 86 -22.27 17.33 22.84
C ALA A 86 -22.26 15.89 22.32
N ASP A 87 -21.46 15.60 21.28
CA ASP A 87 -21.34 14.27 20.69
C ASP A 87 -20.51 13.33 21.55
N VAL A 88 -19.68 13.83 22.46
CA VAL A 88 -18.94 13.03 23.45
C VAL A 88 -19.88 12.41 24.48
N ILE A 89 -20.99 13.07 24.80
CA ILE A 89 -21.96 12.64 25.84
C ILE A 89 -23.14 11.86 25.26
N TRP A 90 -23.61 12.23 24.07
CA TRP A 90 -24.83 11.69 23.45
C TRP A 90 -24.58 11.06 22.05
N GLY A 91 -23.41 11.25 21.47
CA GLY A 91 -23.02 10.72 20.16
C GLY A 91 -22.45 9.31 20.23
N LEU A 92 -21.88 8.86 19.10
CA LEU A 92 -21.33 7.52 18.90
C LEU A 92 -20.11 7.17 19.79
N GLY A 93 -19.78 8.02 20.78
CA GLY A 93 -18.65 7.75 21.70
C GLY A 93 -17.29 7.75 21.00
N LEU A 94 -17.18 8.44 19.86
CA LEU A 94 -15.96 8.50 19.05
C LEU A 94 -14.93 9.36 19.79
N GLY A 95 -13.89 8.75 20.30
CA GLY A 95 -12.76 9.44 20.95
C GLY A 95 -11.92 10.31 19.99
N CYS A 96 -12.39 10.57 18.78
CA CYS A 96 -11.72 11.35 17.74
C CYS A 96 -12.54 12.61 17.44
N ALA A 97 -12.03 13.80 17.80
CA ALA A 97 -12.61 15.08 17.43
C ALA A 97 -12.24 15.44 15.98
N GLY A 98 -13.05 15.04 15.01
CA GLY A 98 -12.79 15.32 13.59
C GLY A 98 -13.99 15.11 12.70
N VAL A 99 -13.87 15.63 11.48
CA VAL A 99 -14.86 15.45 10.40
C VAL A 99 -14.42 14.34 9.48
N VAL A 100 -15.36 13.48 9.07
CA VAL A 100 -15.12 12.39 8.10
C VAL A 100 -16.28 12.37 7.09
N ASP A 101 -15.94 12.43 5.80
CA ASP A 101 -16.91 12.16 4.74
C ASP A 101 -16.64 10.81 4.09
N VAL A 102 -17.68 10.04 3.94
CA VAL A 102 -17.67 8.72 3.32
C VAL A 102 -18.53 8.73 2.08
N LEU A 103 -17.95 8.32 0.94
CA LEU A 103 -18.67 8.06 -0.29
C LEU A 103 -19.11 6.59 -0.30
N LEU A 104 -20.42 6.37 -0.41
CA LEU A 104 -21.02 5.06 -0.61
C LEU A 104 -21.41 4.87 -2.07
N GLU A 105 -21.05 3.75 -2.65
CA GLU A 105 -21.31 3.42 -4.06
C GLU A 105 -21.65 1.94 -4.21
N GLN A 106 -22.62 1.64 -5.06
CA GLN A 106 -22.88 0.27 -5.47
C GLN A 106 -21.70 -0.27 -6.28
N VAL A 107 -21.29 -1.52 -6.01
CA VAL A 107 -20.25 -2.24 -6.78
C VAL A 107 -20.72 -3.64 -7.11
N GLY A 108 -20.40 -4.10 -8.33
CA GLY A 108 -20.77 -5.41 -8.87
C GLY A 108 -20.05 -5.68 -10.17
N ALA A 109 -20.45 -6.69 -10.92
CA ALA A 109 -19.78 -7.10 -12.16
C ALA A 109 -19.80 -6.01 -13.25
N ASP A 110 -20.90 -5.29 -13.38
CA ASP A 110 -21.13 -4.21 -14.37
C ASP A 110 -20.76 -2.82 -13.85
N CYS A 111 -20.54 -2.67 -12.54
CA CYS A 111 -20.18 -1.42 -11.89
C CYS A 111 -18.99 -1.63 -10.90
N PRO A 112 -17.76 -1.83 -11.40
CA PRO A 112 -16.61 -2.17 -10.54
C PRO A 112 -16.19 -1.03 -9.61
N GLY A 113 -16.70 0.17 -9.77
CA GLY A 113 -16.25 1.34 -9.03
C GLY A 113 -14.75 1.54 -9.17
N PRO A 114 -14.04 2.03 -8.13
CA PRO A 114 -12.59 2.16 -8.18
C PRO A 114 -11.85 0.82 -8.11
N LEU A 115 -12.53 -0.28 -7.72
CA LEU A 115 -11.89 -1.58 -7.44
C LEU A 115 -11.24 -2.19 -8.69
N GLY A 116 -11.84 -2.00 -9.86
CA GLY A 116 -11.26 -2.46 -11.12
C GLY A 116 -9.90 -1.80 -11.42
N PHE A 117 -9.79 -0.49 -11.18
CA PHE A 117 -8.52 0.23 -11.37
C PHE A 117 -7.47 -0.13 -10.30
N LEU A 118 -7.89 -0.27 -9.04
CA LEU A 118 -7.00 -0.72 -7.97
C LEU A 118 -6.44 -2.11 -8.28
N GLU A 119 -7.30 -3.04 -8.69
CA GLU A 119 -6.87 -4.39 -9.10
C GLU A 119 -5.88 -4.35 -10.27
N LYS A 120 -6.16 -3.53 -11.30
CA LYS A 120 -5.27 -3.35 -12.44
C LYS A 120 -3.89 -2.84 -12.01
N CYS A 121 -3.83 -1.81 -11.15
CA CYS A 121 -2.58 -1.28 -10.62
C CYS A 121 -1.79 -2.35 -9.85
N ILE A 122 -2.46 -3.16 -9.03
CA ILE A 122 -1.83 -4.22 -8.24
C ILE A 122 -1.32 -5.36 -9.12
N ARG A 123 -2.15 -5.85 -10.04
CA ARG A 123 -1.81 -6.94 -10.96
C ARG A 123 -0.63 -6.57 -11.86
N ASP A 124 -0.69 -5.37 -12.46
CA ASP A 124 0.30 -4.90 -13.42
C ASP A 124 1.52 -4.25 -12.72
N ARG A 125 1.51 -4.17 -11.37
CA ARG A 125 2.55 -3.53 -10.54
C ARG A 125 2.84 -2.08 -10.96
N LYS A 126 1.81 -1.35 -11.34
CA LYS A 126 1.93 0.05 -11.79
C LYS A 126 1.30 1.00 -10.78
N THR A 127 2.03 2.03 -10.41
CA THR A 127 1.45 3.15 -9.68
C THR A 127 0.44 3.88 -10.55
N GLY A 128 -0.65 4.34 -9.96
CA GLY A 128 -1.68 5.11 -10.66
C GLY A 128 -2.17 6.30 -9.86
N VAL A 129 -2.98 7.12 -10.51
CA VAL A 129 -3.75 8.21 -9.91
C VAL A 129 -5.22 7.96 -10.17
N LEU A 130 -6.01 8.06 -9.13
CA LEU A 130 -7.47 7.96 -9.15
C LEU A 130 -8.04 9.33 -8.75
N ALA A 131 -8.69 10.03 -9.68
CA ALA A 131 -9.40 11.27 -9.43
C ALA A 131 -10.89 10.98 -9.35
N THR A 132 -11.51 11.23 -8.18
CA THR A 132 -12.92 10.98 -7.91
C THR A 132 -13.62 12.31 -7.63
N VAL A 133 -14.74 12.58 -8.32
CA VAL A 133 -15.62 13.70 -7.98
C VAL A 133 -16.39 13.35 -6.70
N ILE A 134 -16.12 14.11 -5.64
CA ILE A 134 -16.69 13.89 -4.30
C ILE A 134 -17.74 14.93 -3.91
N HIS A 135 -17.79 16.05 -4.63
CA HIS A 135 -18.86 17.03 -4.59
C HIS A 135 -19.16 17.49 -6.01
N PRO A 136 -20.36 17.21 -6.53
CA PRO A 136 -20.74 17.59 -7.89
C PRO A 136 -20.93 19.10 -8.02
N ASP A 137 -20.92 19.59 -9.25
CA ASP A 137 -21.23 21.00 -9.54
C ASP A 137 -22.69 21.33 -9.21
N ARG A 138 -22.97 22.60 -8.92
CA ARG A 138 -24.33 23.08 -8.60
C ARG A 138 -25.35 22.87 -9.73
N GLY A 139 -24.87 22.74 -10.96
CA GLY A 139 -25.70 22.48 -12.14
C GLY A 139 -26.05 21.01 -12.36
N GLY A 140 -25.46 20.10 -11.59
CA GLY A 140 -25.69 18.64 -11.69
C GLY A 140 -25.17 18.01 -12.99
N SER A 141 -24.28 18.72 -13.73
CA SER A 141 -23.73 18.25 -14.98
C SER A 141 -22.64 17.18 -14.76
N ILE A 142 -22.02 17.16 -13.59
CA ILE A 142 -20.98 16.20 -13.20
C ILE A 142 -21.52 15.35 -12.05
N PRO A 143 -21.80 14.05 -12.25
CA PRO A 143 -22.34 13.21 -11.20
C PRO A 143 -21.33 12.94 -10.07
N LEU A 144 -21.85 12.68 -8.85
CA LEU A 144 -21.06 12.20 -7.72
C LEU A 144 -20.46 10.82 -8.06
N GLY A 145 -19.20 10.60 -7.69
CA GLY A 145 -18.53 9.32 -7.86
C GLY A 145 -17.95 9.05 -9.24
N VAL A 146 -18.15 9.94 -10.24
CA VAL A 146 -17.45 9.81 -11.53
C VAL A 146 -15.96 9.96 -11.37
N ARG A 147 -15.19 9.27 -12.23
CA ARG A 147 -13.75 9.13 -12.05
C ARG A 147 -12.96 9.30 -13.32
N TRP A 148 -11.78 9.83 -13.15
CA TRP A 148 -10.68 9.74 -14.10
C TRP A 148 -9.52 9.00 -13.44
N MET A 149 -8.94 8.06 -14.18
CA MET A 149 -7.89 7.16 -13.72
C MET A 149 -6.73 7.21 -14.69
N ARG A 150 -5.50 7.21 -14.17
CA ARG A 150 -4.29 7.22 -15.00
C ARG A 150 -3.19 6.41 -14.34
N THR A 151 -2.57 5.51 -15.09
CA THR A 151 -1.36 4.81 -14.68
C THR A 151 -0.11 5.67 -14.91
N ALA A 152 0.99 5.38 -14.22
CA ALA A 152 2.24 6.16 -14.31
C ALA A 152 2.83 6.17 -15.73
N ASP A 153 2.57 5.15 -16.54
CA ASP A 153 2.95 5.08 -17.97
C ASP A 153 2.04 5.89 -18.91
N GLY A 154 1.07 6.64 -18.36
CA GLY A 154 0.25 7.59 -19.10
C GLY A 154 -1.06 7.04 -19.66
N ILE A 155 -1.36 5.75 -19.49
CA ILE A 155 -2.64 5.18 -19.92
C ILE A 155 -3.74 5.72 -19.01
N SER A 156 -4.74 6.39 -19.58
CA SER A 156 -5.87 6.97 -18.86
C SER A 156 -7.21 6.43 -19.32
N GLU A 157 -8.16 6.36 -18.38
CA GLU A 157 -9.53 5.96 -18.61
C GLU A 157 -10.49 6.79 -17.74
N THR A 158 -11.74 6.90 -18.16
CA THR A 158 -12.78 7.63 -17.43
C THR A 158 -13.93 6.69 -17.14
N MET A 159 -14.45 6.74 -15.91
CA MET A 159 -15.64 6.02 -15.51
C MET A 159 -16.79 7.01 -15.32
N GLY A 160 -17.91 6.74 -15.98
CA GLY A 160 -19.07 7.62 -16.00
C GLY A 160 -19.05 8.67 -17.11
N SER A 161 -20.05 9.52 -17.14
CA SER A 161 -20.28 10.53 -18.21
C SER A 161 -19.52 11.84 -17.96
N TRP A 162 -18.31 11.78 -17.41
CA TRP A 162 -17.49 12.95 -17.12
C TRP A 162 -16.42 13.15 -18.19
N LYS A 163 -16.25 14.40 -18.65
CA LYS A 163 -15.12 14.81 -19.48
C LYS A 163 -14.09 15.50 -18.58
N PRO A 164 -13.00 14.81 -18.18
CA PRO A 164 -12.04 15.35 -17.23
C PRO A 164 -11.30 16.56 -17.82
N PRO A 165 -11.08 17.61 -17.05
CA PRO A 165 -10.28 18.76 -17.48
C PRO A 165 -8.83 18.35 -17.79
N THR A 166 -8.23 18.99 -18.79
CA THR A 166 -6.86 18.65 -19.24
C THR A 166 -5.79 18.87 -18.17
N TYR A 167 -6.00 19.81 -17.25
CA TYR A 167 -5.07 20.08 -16.15
C TYR A 167 -4.88 18.89 -15.20
N LEU A 168 -5.84 17.95 -15.11
CA LEU A 168 -5.68 16.75 -14.29
C LEU A 168 -4.47 15.91 -14.70
N ASN A 169 -4.07 15.93 -15.96
CA ASN A 169 -2.83 15.26 -16.40
C ASN A 169 -1.58 15.87 -15.75
N THR A 170 -1.51 17.19 -15.65
CA THR A 170 -0.39 17.89 -14.99
C THR A 170 -0.38 17.61 -13.50
N LEU A 171 -1.55 17.67 -12.85
CA LEU A 171 -1.68 17.38 -11.43
C LEU A 171 -1.37 15.90 -11.11
N ALA A 172 -1.74 14.99 -12.00
CA ALA A 172 -1.40 13.57 -11.82
C ALA A 172 0.13 13.35 -11.78
N ASN A 173 0.89 14.08 -12.62
CA ASN A 173 2.35 13.99 -12.57
C ASN A 173 2.90 14.44 -11.20
N SER A 174 2.35 15.52 -10.64
CA SER A 174 2.76 15.97 -9.30
C SER A 174 2.33 15.01 -8.18
N VAL A 175 1.13 14.42 -8.25
CA VAL A 175 0.68 13.37 -7.30
C VAL A 175 1.59 12.14 -7.35
N LEU A 176 2.04 11.76 -8.55
CA LEU A 176 2.96 10.63 -8.72
C LEU A 176 4.36 10.93 -8.14
N SER A 177 4.91 12.14 -8.39
CA SER A 177 6.26 12.54 -7.95
C SER A 177 6.32 12.86 -6.47
N GLU A 178 5.35 13.59 -5.93
CA GLU A 178 5.33 14.01 -4.52
C GLU A 178 4.85 12.92 -3.57
N ALA A 179 4.33 11.82 -4.10
CA ALA A 179 3.80 10.69 -3.34
C ALA A 179 2.63 11.03 -2.39
N LYS A 180 1.90 12.12 -2.67
CA LYS A 180 0.77 12.61 -1.84
C LYS A 180 -0.49 12.75 -2.68
N GLY A 181 -1.64 12.35 -2.10
CA GLY A 181 -2.94 12.68 -2.64
C GLY A 181 -3.24 14.18 -2.52
N ARG A 182 -4.20 14.66 -3.32
CA ARG A 182 -4.61 16.07 -3.32
C ARG A 182 -6.12 16.23 -3.39
N MET A 183 -6.63 17.25 -2.71
CA MET A 183 -7.98 17.74 -2.87
C MET A 183 -7.94 18.95 -3.83
N ILE A 184 -8.81 18.95 -4.82
CA ILE A 184 -8.88 20.00 -5.86
C ILE A 184 -10.26 20.60 -5.82
N GLN A 185 -10.29 21.94 -5.80
CA GLN A 185 -11.51 22.72 -5.97
C GLN A 185 -11.56 23.25 -7.40
N ASP A 186 -12.53 22.80 -8.21
CA ASP A 186 -12.79 23.30 -9.56
C ASP A 186 -14.17 23.94 -9.65
N GLY A 187 -14.22 25.24 -9.47
CA GLY A 187 -15.49 25.95 -9.25
C GLY A 187 -16.20 25.47 -8.01
N THR A 188 -17.38 24.85 -8.16
CA THR A 188 -18.12 24.22 -7.07
C THR A 188 -17.90 22.73 -6.96
N THR A 189 -17.12 22.13 -7.86
CA THR A 189 -16.81 20.71 -7.87
C THR A 189 -15.58 20.41 -7.00
N GLU A 190 -15.68 19.42 -6.12
CA GLU A 190 -14.53 18.91 -5.36
C GLU A 190 -14.07 17.55 -5.93
N ILE A 191 -12.78 17.43 -6.15
CA ILE A 191 -12.16 16.24 -6.72
C ILE A 191 -11.07 15.75 -5.77
N LEU A 192 -11.19 14.50 -5.31
CA LEU A 192 -10.12 13.83 -4.58
C LEU A 192 -9.21 13.11 -5.58
N MET A 193 -7.92 13.46 -5.59
CA MET A 193 -6.89 12.71 -6.30
C MET A 193 -6.09 11.84 -5.33
N GLU A 194 -6.15 10.55 -5.53
CA GLU A 194 -5.45 9.54 -4.75
C GLU A 194 -4.28 8.95 -5.54
N ARG A 195 -3.16 8.72 -4.88
CA ARG A 195 -2.07 7.94 -5.42
C ARG A 195 -2.27 6.47 -5.07
N ILE A 196 -2.43 5.63 -6.07
CA ILE A 196 -2.58 4.19 -5.91
C ILE A 196 -1.23 3.53 -6.10
N VAL A 197 -0.71 2.87 -5.06
CA VAL A 197 0.60 2.21 -5.08
C VAL A 197 0.40 0.70 -4.93
N PRO A 198 1.01 -0.11 -5.80
CA PRO A 198 1.00 -1.57 -5.63
C PRO A 198 1.62 -2.00 -4.30
N PRO A 199 1.31 -3.20 -3.80
CA PRO A 199 2.00 -3.79 -2.66
C PRO A 199 3.52 -3.78 -2.85
N LEU A 200 4.26 -3.46 -1.78
CA LEU A 200 5.70 -3.63 -1.79
C LEU A 200 6.03 -5.08 -2.11
N ARG A 201 7.00 -5.29 -3.00
CA ARG A 201 7.56 -6.61 -3.27
C ARG A 201 8.80 -6.79 -2.39
N LEU A 202 8.79 -7.83 -1.54
CA LEU A 202 9.93 -8.24 -0.74
C LEU A 202 10.53 -9.50 -1.37
N VAL A 203 11.77 -9.40 -1.85
CA VAL A 203 12.56 -10.50 -2.38
C VAL A 203 13.56 -10.92 -1.32
N ILE A 204 13.50 -12.16 -0.88
CA ILE A 204 14.38 -12.73 0.15
C ILE A 204 15.30 -13.77 -0.50
N PHE A 205 16.59 -13.58 -0.36
CA PHE A 205 17.59 -14.58 -0.69
C PHE A 205 18.06 -15.26 0.60
N GLY A 206 17.72 -16.56 0.72
CA GLY A 206 17.91 -17.37 1.91
C GLY A 206 16.57 -17.80 2.51
N ALA A 207 16.34 -19.12 2.54
CA ALA A 207 15.12 -19.73 3.08
C ALA A 207 15.40 -20.44 4.41
N GLY A 208 16.25 -19.86 5.26
CA GLY A 208 16.52 -20.31 6.62
C GLY A 208 15.26 -20.32 7.51
N ALA A 209 15.37 -20.82 8.73
CA ALA A 209 14.28 -20.78 9.69
C ALA A 209 13.95 -19.32 10.12
N ASP A 210 14.95 -18.46 10.11
CA ASP A 210 14.86 -17.04 10.42
C ASP A 210 14.14 -16.22 9.34
N ALA A 211 14.07 -16.70 8.10
CA ALA A 211 13.28 -16.08 7.03
C ALA A 211 11.77 -16.30 7.22
N ILE A 212 11.35 -17.35 7.94
CA ILE A 212 9.92 -17.67 8.14
C ILE A 212 9.17 -16.54 8.85
N PRO A 213 9.62 -16.01 10.00
CA PRO A 213 8.94 -14.89 10.64
C PRO A 213 8.98 -13.60 9.81
N VAL A 214 10.03 -13.34 9.02
CA VAL A 214 10.09 -12.19 8.11
C VAL A 214 8.97 -12.28 7.08
N VAL A 215 8.82 -13.43 6.42
CA VAL A 215 7.73 -13.67 5.45
C VAL A 215 6.38 -13.47 6.10
N ARG A 216 6.15 -14.02 7.29
CA ARG A 216 4.86 -13.90 8.00
C ARG A 216 4.51 -12.44 8.32
N PHE A 217 5.45 -11.65 8.86
CA PHE A 217 5.20 -10.24 9.16
C PHE A 217 5.00 -9.39 7.89
N ALA A 218 5.75 -9.67 6.83
CA ALA A 218 5.59 -8.98 5.54
C ALA A 218 4.20 -9.25 4.93
N LEU A 219 3.72 -10.49 4.99
CA LEU A 219 2.37 -10.86 4.53
C LEU A 219 1.27 -10.18 5.35
N GLU A 220 1.44 -10.00 6.68
CA GLU A 220 0.50 -9.26 7.52
C GLU A 220 0.40 -7.78 7.10
N LEU A 221 1.46 -7.20 6.55
CA LEU A 221 1.44 -5.85 5.97
C LEU A 221 0.85 -5.81 4.55
N GLY A 222 0.50 -6.98 3.98
CA GLY A 222 -0.01 -7.11 2.61
C GLY A 222 1.08 -6.94 1.56
N TRP A 223 2.34 -7.22 1.89
CA TRP A 223 3.43 -7.22 0.91
C TRP A 223 3.40 -8.48 0.06
N ARG A 224 3.89 -8.36 -1.16
CA ARG A 224 4.13 -9.53 -2.02
C ARG A 224 5.51 -10.10 -1.70
N VAL A 225 5.58 -11.32 -1.21
CA VAL A 225 6.84 -11.93 -0.78
C VAL A 225 7.27 -13.02 -1.74
N GLU A 226 8.55 -13.01 -2.12
CA GLU A 226 9.21 -14.00 -2.94
C GLU A 226 10.48 -14.47 -2.23
N VAL A 227 10.66 -15.80 -2.13
CA VAL A 227 11.77 -16.44 -1.41
C VAL A 227 12.59 -17.28 -2.36
N PHE A 228 13.90 -17.08 -2.35
CA PHE A 228 14.86 -17.77 -3.20
C PHE A 228 15.97 -18.39 -2.35
N ASP A 229 16.32 -19.66 -2.63
CA ASP A 229 17.42 -20.35 -1.95
C ASP A 229 18.03 -21.37 -2.92
N ASP A 230 19.34 -21.55 -2.86
CA ASP A 230 20.02 -22.55 -3.68
C ASP A 230 19.71 -24.01 -3.24
N ARG A 231 19.44 -24.19 -1.96
CA ARG A 231 19.21 -25.50 -1.34
C ARG A 231 17.78 -25.99 -1.60
N PRO A 232 17.57 -27.12 -2.31
CA PRO A 232 16.24 -27.59 -2.70
C PRO A 232 15.34 -27.93 -1.51
N ASN A 233 15.92 -28.39 -0.38
CA ASN A 233 15.16 -28.71 0.83
C ASN A 233 14.69 -27.48 1.61
N TYR A 234 15.23 -26.31 1.31
CA TYR A 234 14.84 -25.05 1.93
C TYR A 234 13.87 -24.24 1.06
N ALA A 235 14.05 -24.24 -0.25
CA ALA A 235 13.19 -23.56 -1.22
C ALA A 235 11.89 -24.37 -1.49
N ARG A 236 11.06 -24.53 -0.45
CA ARG A 236 9.81 -25.30 -0.49
C ARG A 236 8.65 -24.44 -0.08
N ALA A 237 7.57 -24.42 -0.90
CA ALA A 237 6.40 -23.57 -0.70
C ALA A 237 5.69 -23.83 0.65
N GLU A 238 5.69 -25.07 1.12
CA GLU A 238 5.06 -25.46 2.38
C GLU A 238 5.69 -24.77 3.61
N ARG A 239 6.94 -24.33 3.49
CA ARG A 239 7.64 -23.60 4.57
C ARG A 239 7.26 -22.12 4.65
N PHE A 240 6.72 -21.57 3.56
CA PHE A 240 6.40 -20.15 3.43
C PHE A 240 4.97 -19.95 2.92
N PRO A 241 3.96 -20.39 3.68
CA PRO A 241 2.56 -20.26 3.25
C PRO A 241 2.21 -18.79 3.00
N GLY A 242 1.57 -18.50 1.86
CA GLY A 242 1.20 -17.16 1.44
C GLY A 242 2.27 -16.40 0.65
N ALA A 243 3.52 -16.86 0.60
CA ALA A 243 4.51 -16.29 -0.31
C ALA A 243 4.08 -16.51 -1.78
N SER A 244 4.24 -15.47 -2.62
CA SER A 244 3.82 -15.52 -4.02
C SER A 244 4.74 -16.41 -4.87
N THR A 245 5.98 -16.58 -4.44
CA THR A 245 6.97 -17.42 -5.09
C THR A 245 7.91 -17.99 -4.04
N VAL A 246 8.16 -19.30 -4.09
CA VAL A 246 9.24 -19.96 -3.35
C VAL A 246 9.96 -20.85 -4.33
N MET A 247 11.21 -20.53 -4.65
CA MET A 247 11.90 -21.18 -5.76
C MET A 247 13.38 -21.41 -5.47
N ARG A 248 13.89 -22.56 -5.93
CA ARG A 248 15.32 -22.77 -5.99
C ARG A 248 15.96 -21.81 -7.00
N CYS A 249 16.98 -21.05 -6.56
CA CYS A 249 17.70 -20.11 -7.40
C CYS A 249 19.18 -20.11 -6.99
N PRO A 250 20.06 -20.74 -7.77
CA PRO A 250 21.50 -20.61 -7.58
C PRO A 250 21.93 -19.14 -7.71
N PRO A 251 22.87 -18.65 -6.89
CA PRO A 251 23.28 -17.24 -6.88
C PRO A 251 23.69 -16.69 -8.25
N GLU A 252 24.26 -17.53 -9.10
CA GLU A 252 24.73 -17.18 -10.44
C GLU A 252 23.59 -16.94 -11.44
N THR A 253 22.38 -17.43 -11.15
CA THR A 253 21.20 -17.32 -12.02
C THR A 253 20.20 -16.26 -11.57
N VAL A 254 20.55 -15.48 -10.54
CA VAL A 254 19.66 -14.43 -9.99
C VAL A 254 19.29 -13.38 -11.04
N SER A 255 20.24 -12.95 -11.88
CA SER A 255 20.01 -11.97 -12.95
C SER A 255 18.94 -12.40 -13.96
N ASP A 256 18.87 -13.69 -14.24
CA ASP A 256 17.93 -14.26 -15.22
C ASP A 256 16.57 -14.57 -14.61
N SER A 257 16.57 -14.86 -13.30
CA SER A 257 15.39 -15.36 -12.59
C SER A 257 14.59 -14.27 -11.88
N VAL A 258 15.25 -13.17 -11.46
CA VAL A 258 14.66 -12.16 -10.57
C VAL A 258 14.85 -10.75 -11.12
N LYS A 259 13.79 -10.14 -11.64
CA LYS A 259 13.83 -8.73 -12.05
C LYS A 259 13.56 -7.84 -10.83
N LEU A 260 14.42 -6.86 -10.58
CA LEU A 260 14.33 -5.92 -9.46
C LEU A 260 13.95 -4.52 -9.99
N ASP A 261 13.00 -3.87 -9.34
CA ASP A 261 12.47 -2.55 -9.70
C ASP A 261 12.36 -1.64 -8.47
N LEU A 262 12.00 -0.36 -8.67
CA LEU A 262 11.79 0.63 -7.61
C LEU A 262 10.70 0.25 -6.58
N GLY A 263 9.81 -0.67 -6.90
CA GLY A 263 8.79 -1.21 -5.99
C GLY A 263 9.27 -2.42 -5.21
N THR A 264 10.59 -2.73 -5.24
CA THR A 264 11.16 -3.94 -4.63
C THR A 264 12.09 -3.57 -3.47
N ALA A 265 11.91 -4.27 -2.35
CA ALA A 265 12.89 -4.39 -1.28
C ALA A 265 13.56 -5.77 -1.39
N VAL A 266 14.86 -5.82 -1.17
CA VAL A 266 15.65 -7.06 -1.19
C VAL A 266 16.24 -7.31 0.19
N LEU A 267 16.23 -8.57 0.63
CA LEU A 267 16.83 -8.99 1.89
C LEU A 267 17.71 -10.22 1.67
N LEU A 268 19.00 -10.11 2.02
CA LEU A 268 19.98 -11.19 1.96
C LEU A 268 20.09 -11.87 3.33
N MET A 269 19.69 -13.13 3.41
CA MET A 269 19.69 -13.97 4.62
C MET A 269 20.25 -15.37 4.33
N THR A 270 21.19 -15.53 3.38
CA THR A 270 21.70 -16.85 2.98
C THR A 270 22.59 -17.48 4.04
N HIS A 271 23.16 -16.68 4.96
CA HIS A 271 24.23 -17.06 5.89
C HIS A 271 25.51 -17.60 5.22
N ASN A 272 25.60 -17.49 3.90
CA ASN A 272 26.76 -17.91 3.11
C ASN A 272 27.42 -16.69 2.47
N TYR A 273 28.68 -16.45 2.83
CA TYR A 273 29.45 -15.29 2.37
C TYR A 273 29.60 -15.23 0.84
N LEU A 274 29.89 -16.37 0.20
CA LEU A 274 30.11 -16.43 -1.25
C LEU A 274 28.80 -16.23 -2.01
N GLN A 275 27.72 -16.80 -1.51
CA GLN A 275 26.39 -16.61 -2.09
C GLN A 275 25.96 -15.15 -1.99
N ASP A 276 26.05 -14.52 -0.80
CA ASP A 276 25.70 -13.11 -0.63
C ASP A 276 26.55 -12.21 -1.54
N ARG A 277 27.87 -12.48 -1.67
CA ARG A 277 28.75 -11.73 -2.59
C ARG A 277 28.28 -11.85 -4.04
N THR A 278 27.91 -13.05 -4.49
CA THR A 278 27.42 -13.27 -5.85
C THR A 278 26.10 -12.59 -6.11
N VAL A 279 25.14 -12.69 -5.18
CA VAL A 279 23.84 -12.03 -5.29
C VAL A 279 23.99 -10.50 -5.28
N LEU A 280 24.86 -9.95 -4.42
CA LEU A 280 25.08 -8.50 -4.32
C LEU A 280 25.61 -7.88 -5.62
N LYS A 281 26.39 -8.59 -6.42
CA LYS A 281 26.84 -8.14 -7.75
C LYS A 281 25.68 -7.76 -8.68
N TYR A 282 24.55 -8.42 -8.53
CA TYR A 282 23.34 -8.16 -9.30
C TYR A 282 22.40 -7.18 -8.58
N VAL A 283 22.26 -7.31 -7.26
CA VAL A 283 21.27 -6.54 -6.48
C VAL A 283 21.67 -5.08 -6.36
N LEU A 284 22.94 -4.76 -6.06
CA LEU A 284 23.42 -3.39 -5.86
C LEU A 284 23.27 -2.50 -7.11
N PRO A 285 23.59 -2.96 -8.35
CA PRO A 285 23.39 -2.18 -9.55
C PRO A 285 21.90 -2.03 -9.96
N SER A 286 21.00 -2.82 -9.38
CA SER A 286 19.57 -2.75 -9.70
C SER A 286 18.91 -1.47 -9.19
N THR A 287 17.64 -1.25 -9.56
CA THR A 287 16.83 -0.14 -9.05
C THR A 287 16.05 -0.49 -7.78
N ALA A 288 16.35 -1.62 -7.13
CA ALA A 288 15.71 -1.99 -5.86
C ALA A 288 15.80 -0.85 -4.84
N ARG A 289 14.67 -0.52 -4.23
CA ARG A 289 14.53 0.63 -3.33
C ARG A 289 15.28 0.46 -2.01
N TYR A 290 15.37 -0.77 -1.53
CA TYR A 290 16.00 -1.14 -0.27
C TYR A 290 16.76 -2.44 -0.48
N VAL A 291 17.99 -2.50 0.02
CA VAL A 291 18.83 -3.70 0.03
C VAL A 291 19.30 -3.94 1.46
N GLY A 292 18.74 -4.97 2.11
CA GLY A 292 19.11 -5.35 3.47
C GLY A 292 20.05 -6.55 3.48
N ILE A 293 21.02 -6.55 4.38
CA ILE A 293 21.89 -7.70 4.64
C ILE A 293 21.79 -8.08 6.11
N LEU A 294 21.49 -9.34 6.38
CA LEU A 294 21.55 -9.89 7.74
C LEU A 294 23.00 -10.25 8.10
N GLY A 295 23.43 -9.83 9.28
CA GLY A 295 24.73 -10.16 9.83
C GLY A 295 25.54 -8.93 10.29
N PRO A 296 26.67 -9.15 10.95
CA PRO A 296 27.42 -8.06 11.59
C PRO A 296 28.08 -7.14 10.56
N LYS A 297 28.20 -5.85 10.89
CA LYS A 297 28.80 -4.80 10.05
C LYS A 297 30.15 -5.21 9.43
N LYS A 298 31.05 -5.82 10.21
CA LYS A 298 32.35 -6.28 9.71
C LYS A 298 32.25 -7.25 8.53
N ARG A 299 31.19 -8.07 8.48
CA ARG A 299 30.94 -8.98 7.36
C ARG A 299 30.57 -8.21 6.10
N THR A 300 29.74 -7.22 6.22
CA THR A 300 29.34 -6.33 5.11
C THR A 300 30.51 -5.53 4.60
N ASP A 301 31.31 -4.90 5.49
CA ASP A 301 32.49 -4.14 5.09
C ASP A 301 33.46 -4.99 4.25
N LYS A 302 33.65 -6.26 4.64
CA LYS A 302 34.45 -7.21 3.87
C LYS A 302 33.81 -7.56 2.52
N LEU A 303 32.49 -7.77 2.46
CA LEU A 303 31.76 -8.03 1.20
C LEU A 303 31.96 -6.88 0.21
N LEU A 304 31.78 -5.64 0.66
CA LEU A 304 31.93 -4.45 -0.18
C LEU A 304 33.38 -4.27 -0.65
N ALA A 305 34.36 -4.46 0.23
CA ALA A 305 35.78 -4.41 -0.14
C ALA A 305 36.15 -5.47 -1.19
N ASP A 306 35.61 -6.69 -1.07
CA ASP A 306 35.86 -7.75 -2.04
C ASP A 306 35.13 -7.49 -3.39
N LEU A 307 33.96 -6.87 -3.38
CA LEU A 307 33.28 -6.43 -4.61
C LEU A 307 34.08 -5.35 -5.34
N GLN A 308 34.65 -4.37 -4.62
CA GLN A 308 35.51 -3.35 -5.19
C GLN A 308 36.78 -3.94 -5.80
N LYS A 309 37.41 -4.92 -5.13
CA LYS A 309 38.58 -5.64 -5.69
C LYS A 309 38.24 -6.41 -6.97
N ASP A 310 37.02 -6.88 -7.10
CA ASP A 310 36.51 -7.55 -8.32
C ASP A 310 36.18 -6.54 -9.44
N GLY A 311 36.41 -5.24 -9.26
CA GLY A 311 36.12 -4.19 -10.23
C GLY A 311 34.68 -3.70 -10.25
N HIS A 312 33.90 -3.95 -9.18
CA HIS A 312 32.57 -3.38 -9.02
C HIS A 312 32.66 -2.07 -8.23
N ASP A 313 32.67 -0.96 -8.94
CA ASP A 313 32.60 0.36 -8.31
C ASP A 313 31.20 0.60 -7.76
N LEU A 314 31.12 0.99 -6.49
CA LEU A 314 29.85 1.23 -5.78
C LEU A 314 29.59 2.73 -5.73
N SER A 315 28.47 3.19 -6.29
CA SER A 315 28.06 4.59 -6.22
C SER A 315 27.47 4.94 -4.84
N GLU A 316 27.46 6.23 -4.48
CA GLU A 316 26.80 6.72 -3.26
C GLU A 316 25.32 6.29 -3.22
N ASP A 317 24.57 6.42 -4.32
CA ASP A 317 23.18 6.00 -4.42
C ASP A 317 22.96 4.50 -4.10
N GLN A 318 23.94 3.66 -4.46
CA GLN A 318 23.88 2.22 -4.15
C GLN A 318 24.13 1.98 -2.67
N LEU A 319 25.05 2.71 -2.07
CA LEU A 319 25.38 2.63 -0.64
C LEU A 319 24.23 3.19 0.23
N ASP A 320 23.59 4.27 -0.18
CA ASP A 320 22.46 4.88 0.53
C ASP A 320 21.22 3.94 0.61
N ARG A 321 21.10 3.00 -0.33
CA ARG A 321 20.05 1.99 -0.33
C ARG A 321 20.42 0.71 0.39
N LEU A 322 21.67 0.60 0.88
CA LEU A 322 22.19 -0.56 1.55
C LEU A 322 22.06 -0.43 3.07
N TYR A 323 21.32 -1.32 3.68
CA TYR A 323 21.07 -1.42 5.11
C TYR A 323 21.76 -2.66 5.67
N ALA A 324 22.89 -2.45 6.36
CA ALA A 324 23.69 -3.57 6.83
C ALA A 324 24.50 -3.20 8.09
N PRO A 325 24.17 -3.75 9.25
CA PRO A 325 23.08 -4.70 9.51
C PRO A 325 21.70 -4.15 9.19
N SER A 326 20.82 -5.02 8.63
CA SER A 326 19.43 -4.68 8.40
C SER A 326 18.62 -4.77 9.68
N GLY A 327 17.77 -3.77 9.93
CA GLY A 327 16.83 -3.71 11.04
C GLY A 327 17.01 -2.51 11.96
N LEU A 328 15.90 -2.09 12.60
CA LEU A 328 15.92 -1.06 13.63
C LEU A 328 16.59 -1.59 14.92
N ASP A 329 17.31 -0.74 15.62
CA ASP A 329 17.90 -1.07 16.93
C ASP A 329 16.78 -1.12 18.01
N ILE A 330 16.22 -2.30 18.21
CA ILE A 330 15.17 -2.59 19.21
C ILE A 330 15.60 -3.65 20.22
N GLY A 331 16.90 -4.00 20.26
CA GLY A 331 17.40 -5.06 21.15
C GLY A 331 16.95 -6.46 20.72
N ALA A 332 16.79 -6.70 19.41
CA ALA A 332 16.32 -7.97 18.84
C ALA A 332 17.39 -9.07 18.96
N ASP A 333 17.00 -10.26 19.47
CA ASP A 333 17.87 -11.43 19.66
C ASP A 333 17.28 -12.70 19.02
N THR A 334 15.96 -12.92 19.16
CA THR A 334 15.30 -14.09 18.55
C THR A 334 14.95 -13.86 17.09
N PRO A 335 14.76 -14.94 16.28
CA PRO A 335 14.36 -14.81 14.87
C PRO A 335 13.12 -13.93 14.65
N GLU A 336 12.12 -14.02 15.54
CA GLU A 336 10.90 -13.21 15.46
C GLU A 336 11.18 -11.73 15.76
N GLN A 337 12.02 -11.43 16.76
CA GLN A 337 12.41 -10.05 17.09
C GLN A 337 13.25 -9.43 15.98
N ILE A 338 14.20 -10.19 15.41
CA ILE A 338 15.01 -9.76 14.26
C ILE A 338 14.10 -9.51 13.05
N ALA A 339 13.14 -10.39 12.79
CA ALA A 339 12.17 -10.21 11.71
C ALA A 339 11.33 -8.94 11.91
N LEU A 340 10.85 -8.66 13.13
CA LEU A 340 10.12 -7.44 13.46
C LEU A 340 10.99 -6.20 13.22
N SER A 341 12.24 -6.23 13.66
CA SER A 341 13.22 -5.17 13.46
C SER A 341 13.41 -4.85 11.98
N ILE A 342 13.67 -5.87 11.16
CA ILE A 342 13.89 -5.75 9.71
C ILE A 342 12.64 -5.22 9.00
N VAL A 343 11.49 -5.83 9.25
CA VAL A 343 10.23 -5.41 8.60
C VAL A 343 9.83 -4.00 8.98
N SER A 344 10.09 -3.60 10.25
CA SER A 344 9.85 -2.23 10.71
C SER A 344 10.78 -1.22 10.03
N GLU A 345 12.06 -1.55 9.81
CA GLU A 345 12.99 -0.69 9.08
C GLU A 345 12.57 -0.53 7.61
N ILE A 346 12.25 -1.62 6.92
CA ILE A 346 11.74 -1.57 5.55
C ILE A 346 10.47 -0.71 5.48
N GLN A 347 9.52 -0.90 6.41
CA GLN A 347 8.29 -0.11 6.47
C GLN A 347 8.57 1.38 6.70
N ALA A 348 9.50 1.72 7.59
CA ALA A 348 9.91 3.10 7.83
C ALA A 348 10.54 3.71 6.58
N HIS A 349 11.46 3.00 5.92
CA HIS A 349 12.12 3.44 4.70
C HIS A 349 11.13 3.71 3.57
N VAL A 350 10.22 2.77 3.26
CA VAL A 350 9.24 2.94 2.16
C VAL A 350 8.21 4.04 2.44
N SER A 351 8.02 4.38 3.71
CA SER A 351 7.14 5.47 4.15
C SER A 351 7.88 6.82 4.33
N ASN A 352 9.16 6.89 3.99
CA ASN A 352 10.03 8.05 4.21
C ASN A 352 10.03 8.49 5.69
N ARG A 353 10.18 7.53 6.62
CA ARG A 353 10.22 7.74 8.08
C ARG A 353 11.52 7.20 8.66
N GLN A 354 11.92 7.74 9.81
CA GLN A 354 13.14 7.33 10.50
C GLN A 354 12.95 6.16 11.49
N GLY A 355 11.70 5.68 11.69
CA GLY A 355 11.43 4.59 12.64
C GLY A 355 11.51 4.97 14.13
N GLY A 356 11.58 6.27 14.46
CA GLY A 356 11.63 6.73 15.84
C GLY A 356 10.27 6.70 16.55
N PRO A 357 10.25 6.92 17.91
CA PRO A 357 9.02 6.86 18.70
C PRO A 357 8.06 8.01 18.34
N LEU A 358 6.78 7.68 18.09
CA LEU A 358 5.74 8.63 17.69
C LEU A 358 5.55 9.78 18.68
N ARG A 359 5.76 9.58 19.99
CA ARG A 359 5.69 10.63 21.03
C ARG A 359 6.67 11.79 20.82
N LYS A 360 7.75 11.56 20.03
CA LYS A 360 8.75 12.59 19.69
C LYS A 360 8.47 13.29 18.36
N ARG A 361 7.41 12.87 17.65
CA ARG A 361 7.07 13.44 16.36
C ARG A 361 6.35 14.76 16.55
N GLU A 362 6.82 15.79 15.88
CA GLU A 362 6.12 17.07 15.72
C GLU A 362 5.12 16.96 14.54
N GLY A 363 3.90 17.47 14.74
CA GLY A 363 2.84 17.45 13.74
C GLY A 363 1.95 16.18 13.76
N PRO A 364 1.06 16.02 12.78
CA PRO A 364 0.07 14.94 12.75
C PRO A 364 0.73 13.58 12.53
N ILE A 365 0.13 12.51 13.07
CA ILE A 365 0.60 11.13 12.92
C ILE A 365 0.59 10.72 11.44
N HIS A 366 -0.48 11.09 10.72
CA HIS A 366 -0.64 10.85 9.29
C HIS A 366 -0.43 12.13 8.50
N ASP A 367 0.25 12.03 7.36
CA ASP A 367 0.34 13.14 6.42
C ASP A 367 -1.04 13.35 5.80
N ARG A 368 -1.56 14.59 5.84
CA ARG A 368 -2.86 14.93 5.27
C ARG A 368 -2.76 15.03 3.75
N VAL A 369 -3.89 14.80 3.08
CA VAL A 369 -4.09 15.16 1.66
C VAL A 369 -3.88 16.67 1.54
N ALA A 370 -3.03 17.09 0.61
CA ALA A 370 -2.79 18.52 0.39
C ALA A 370 -4.04 19.17 -0.26
N ASN A 371 -4.45 20.32 0.23
CA ASN A 371 -5.46 21.15 -0.43
C ASN A 371 -4.78 22.06 -1.45
N LEU A 372 -5.37 22.19 -2.62
CA LEU A 372 -5.03 23.14 -3.68
C LEU A 372 -6.17 24.13 -3.88
#